data_bb5940697bffeaa1c17606680a128d5c
#
_entry.id   bb5940697bffeaa1c17606680a128d5c
#
_cell.length_a   1.000
_cell.length_b   1.000
_cell.length_c   1.000
_cell.angle_alpha   90.00
_cell.angle_beta   90.00
_cell.angle_gamma   90.00
#
_symmetry.space_group_name_H-M   'P 1'
#
loop_
_entity.id
_entity.type
_entity.pdbx_description
1 polymer ?
#
loop_
_entity_poly.entity_id
_entity_poly.type
_entity_poly.pdbx_seq_one_letter_code
_entity_poly.pdbx_strand_id
1 'polypeptide(L)'
;MDQRKNRIVDYRIGAGASGRSLCRRATRLLIDFLKQVEPQLNAQLLKCYLREISGMSTSLMFTPTSIAGAFLIDPILRHDGRGHFSRAWCTSEFSEQGLNFVPVQANTGFSFKKGTLRGLHFQVEPALEAKLVRCTRGVLFDVVADLRPNSPSYCKWYGVELKADQYQMLYVPEGCAHGYQTLEDNTDLFYMTSQYFTPSAARGMRYDDPAFGIKWPLVPTMISEQDRNWPLFDETSPS
;
A
#
# COMPACT_ATOMS: atom_id res chain seq x y z
N MET A 1 36.05 -21.60 28.16
CA MET A 1 36.01 -22.75 27.24
C MET A 1 34.69 -23.49 27.48
N ASP A 2 33.67 -23.25 26.72
CA ASP A 2 32.57 -24.22 26.53
C ASP A 2 31.88 -23.87 25.21
N GLN A 3 32.13 -24.74 24.21
CA GLN A 3 31.56 -24.67 22.89
C GLN A 3 30.27 -25.48 22.88
N ARG A 4 29.10 -24.82 22.92
CA ARG A 4 27.84 -25.51 22.60
C ARG A 4 27.52 -25.31 21.10
N LYS A 5 27.74 -26.40 20.38
CA LYS A 5 27.41 -26.58 18.96
C LYS A 5 25.90 -26.47 18.75
N ASN A 6 25.44 -25.50 18.01
CA ASN A 6 24.09 -25.46 17.44
C ASN A 6 23.98 -26.56 16.36
N ARG A 7 23.25 -27.64 16.65
CA ARG A 7 22.81 -28.63 15.66
C ARG A 7 21.56 -28.08 14.99
N ILE A 8 21.68 -27.65 13.74
CA ILE A 8 20.55 -27.48 12.83
C ILE A 8 20.13 -28.90 12.41
N VAL A 9 18.91 -29.28 12.78
CA VAL A 9 18.30 -30.56 12.35
C VAL A 9 17.59 -30.30 11.02
N ASP A 10 18.17 -30.83 9.95
CA ASP A 10 17.65 -30.73 8.59
C ASP A 10 16.55 -31.81 8.39
N TYR A 11 15.28 -31.40 8.47
CA TYR A 11 14.15 -32.29 8.16
C TYR A 11 13.77 -32.17 6.69
N ARG A 12 14.34 -33.05 5.86
CA ARG A 12 13.81 -33.32 4.52
C ARG A 12 12.60 -34.23 4.63
N ILE A 13 11.39 -33.68 4.44
CA ILE A 13 10.17 -34.48 4.32
C ILE A 13 9.98 -34.86 2.84
N GLY A 14 10.06 -36.16 2.56
CA GLY A 14 9.80 -36.71 1.23
C GLY A 14 8.34 -36.51 0.80
N ALA A 15 8.14 -36.04 -0.43
CA ALA A 15 6.83 -35.78 -1.01
C ALA A 15 6.15 -37.10 -1.47
N GLY A 16 5.29 -37.68 -0.62
CA GLY A 16 4.34 -38.74 -0.97
C GLY A 16 2.90 -38.25 -0.83
N ALA A 17 1.95 -38.78 -1.60
CA ALA A 17 0.54 -38.37 -1.65
C ALA A 17 -0.20 -38.40 -0.29
N SER A 18 0.32 -39.08 0.74
CA SER A 18 -0.19 -39.08 2.12
C SER A 18 0.24 -37.85 2.92
N GLY A 19 1.19 -37.05 2.48
CA GLY A 19 1.72 -35.88 3.18
C GLY A 19 0.74 -34.70 3.23
N ARG A 20 -0.15 -34.54 2.26
CA ARG A 20 -1.09 -33.41 2.18
C ARG A 20 -2.17 -33.45 3.27
N SER A 21 -2.61 -34.62 3.72
CA SER A 21 -3.60 -34.77 4.80
C SER A 21 -3.00 -34.51 6.17
N LEU A 22 -1.80 -35.00 6.42
CA LEU A 22 -1.04 -34.75 7.66
C LEU A 22 -0.64 -33.28 7.81
N CYS A 23 -0.24 -32.63 6.73
CA CYS A 23 0.09 -31.21 6.72
C CYS A 23 -1.11 -30.33 7.11
N ARG A 24 -2.31 -30.60 6.56
CA ARG A 24 -3.55 -29.85 6.89
C ARG A 24 -3.95 -29.98 8.37
N ARG A 25 -3.75 -31.15 8.96
CA ARG A 25 -4.10 -31.42 10.37
C ARG A 25 -3.09 -30.75 11.32
N ALA A 26 -1.80 -30.81 11.02
CA ALA A 26 -0.75 -30.12 11.75
C ALA A 26 -0.92 -28.59 11.68
N THR A 27 -1.25 -28.05 10.51
CA THR A 27 -1.53 -26.63 10.29
C THR A 27 -2.72 -26.16 11.13
N ARG A 28 -3.80 -26.95 11.20
CA ARG A 28 -4.99 -26.60 11.97
C ARG A 28 -4.72 -26.58 13.48
N LEU A 29 -3.99 -27.57 14.00
CA LEU A 29 -3.58 -27.63 15.40
C LEU A 29 -2.66 -26.45 15.78
N LEU A 30 -1.77 -26.05 14.89
CA LEU A 30 -0.90 -24.90 15.10
C LEU A 30 -1.67 -23.58 15.11
N ILE A 31 -2.66 -23.42 14.20
CA ILE A 31 -3.57 -22.26 14.20
C ILE A 31 -4.34 -22.15 15.51
N ASP A 32 -4.88 -23.27 15.98
CA ASP A 32 -5.67 -23.31 17.21
C ASP A 32 -4.81 -23.04 18.45
N PHE A 33 -3.55 -23.53 18.45
CA PHE A 33 -2.56 -23.26 19.49
C PHE A 33 -2.16 -21.77 19.51
N LEU A 34 -1.85 -21.18 18.35
CA LEU A 34 -1.46 -19.76 18.25
C LEU A 34 -2.59 -18.81 18.66
N LYS A 35 -3.85 -19.15 18.36
CA LYS A 35 -5.02 -18.39 18.84
C LYS A 35 -5.20 -18.46 20.35
N GLN A 36 -4.75 -19.54 21.01
CA GLN A 36 -4.82 -19.67 22.45
C GLN A 36 -3.70 -18.93 23.18
N VAL A 37 -2.51 -18.87 22.56
CA VAL A 37 -1.31 -18.25 23.19
C VAL A 37 -1.26 -16.75 22.95
N GLU A 38 -1.74 -16.28 21.79
CA GLU A 38 -1.80 -14.86 21.43
C GLU A 38 -3.18 -14.50 20.83
N PRO A 39 -4.19 -14.25 21.66
CA PRO A 39 -5.54 -13.93 21.16
C PRO A 39 -5.63 -12.64 20.34
N GLN A 40 -4.59 -11.80 20.33
CA GLN A 40 -4.48 -10.59 19.52
C GLN A 40 -3.71 -10.81 18.20
N LEU A 41 -3.31 -12.04 17.87
CA LEU A 41 -2.62 -12.31 16.62
C LEU A 41 -3.54 -12.01 15.45
N ASN A 42 -3.22 -10.93 14.73
CA ASN A 42 -3.96 -10.50 13.54
C ASN A 42 -4.01 -11.68 12.54
N ALA A 43 -5.20 -11.95 11.98
CA ALA A 43 -5.42 -13.01 10.98
C ALA A 43 -4.45 -12.91 9.78
N GLN A 44 -3.93 -11.72 9.52
CA GLN A 44 -2.95 -11.42 8.49
C GLN A 44 -1.55 -11.96 8.84
N LEU A 45 -1.09 -11.74 10.07
CA LEU A 45 0.18 -12.29 10.58
C LEU A 45 0.14 -13.82 10.60
N LEU A 46 -1.01 -14.40 10.97
CA LEU A 46 -1.22 -15.84 10.93
C LEU A 46 -1.14 -16.38 9.50
N LYS A 47 -1.71 -15.70 8.51
CA LYS A 47 -1.60 -16.05 7.09
C LYS A 47 -0.17 -15.98 6.60
N CYS A 48 0.60 -14.97 6.99
CA CYS A 48 2.03 -14.85 6.64
C CYS A 48 2.84 -16.03 7.22
N TYR A 49 2.63 -16.34 8.50
CA TYR A 49 3.32 -17.45 9.17
C TYR A 49 3.00 -18.81 8.57
N LEU A 50 1.73 -19.04 8.21
CA LEU A 50 1.29 -20.29 7.55
C LEU A 50 1.87 -20.43 6.14
N ARG A 51 2.09 -19.34 5.41
CA ARG A 51 2.73 -19.32 4.09
C ARG A 51 4.22 -19.60 4.17
N GLU A 52 4.93 -19.09 5.17
CA GLU A 52 6.33 -19.42 5.40
C GLU A 52 6.52 -20.94 5.64
N ILE A 53 5.65 -21.55 6.45
CA ILE A 53 5.67 -23.01 6.71
C ILE A 53 5.34 -23.81 5.45
N SER A 54 4.48 -23.29 4.56
CA SER A 54 4.12 -23.95 3.30
C SER A 54 5.14 -23.74 2.17
N GLY A 55 6.24 -23.02 2.42
CA GLY A 55 7.26 -22.71 1.42
C GLY A 55 6.85 -21.64 0.41
N MET A 56 5.69 -20.97 0.60
CA MET A 56 5.25 -19.84 -0.19
C MET A 56 5.77 -18.56 0.47
N SER A 57 6.89 -18.06 -0.03
CA SER A 57 7.52 -16.85 0.50
C SER A 57 6.67 -15.61 0.20
N THR A 58 5.85 -15.17 1.16
CA THR A 58 5.22 -13.85 1.13
C THR A 58 6.31 -12.79 1.32
N SER A 59 6.29 -11.77 0.48
CA SER A 59 7.24 -10.65 0.56
C SER A 59 6.57 -9.31 0.82
N LEU A 60 5.23 -9.23 0.69
CA LEU A 60 4.42 -8.05 0.92
C LEU A 60 3.28 -8.36 1.91
N MET A 61 3.08 -7.51 2.89
CA MET A 61 1.95 -7.57 3.82
C MET A 61 0.93 -6.49 3.44
N PHE A 62 -0.31 -6.88 3.18
CA PHE A 62 -1.39 -5.99 2.78
C PHE A 62 -2.33 -5.76 3.95
N THR A 63 -2.43 -4.51 4.39
CA THR A 63 -3.35 -4.08 5.44
C THR A 63 -4.46 -3.24 4.82
N PRO A 64 -5.74 -3.68 4.85
CA PRO A 64 -6.85 -2.87 4.35
C PRO A 64 -6.94 -1.54 5.10
N THR A 65 -7.24 -0.46 4.38
CA THR A 65 -7.52 0.85 4.96
C THR A 65 -9.03 1.04 5.20
N SER A 66 -9.43 2.22 5.64
CA SER A 66 -10.86 2.61 5.71
C SER A 66 -11.49 2.88 4.34
N ILE A 67 -10.69 2.99 3.28
CA ILE A 67 -11.16 3.12 1.90
C ILE A 67 -11.25 1.74 1.26
N ALA A 68 -12.42 1.39 0.75
CA ALA A 68 -12.67 0.10 0.13
C ALA A 68 -11.70 -0.15 -1.04
N GLY A 69 -10.93 -1.25 -0.96
CA GLY A 69 -9.95 -1.62 -1.98
C GLY A 69 -8.62 -0.88 -1.91
N ALA A 70 -8.43 0.10 -1.01
CA ALA A 70 -7.14 0.71 -0.75
C ALA A 70 -6.39 -0.06 0.35
N PHE A 71 -5.08 -0.21 0.18
CA PHE A 71 -4.23 -0.98 1.08
C PHE A 71 -2.97 -0.22 1.44
N LEU A 72 -2.62 -0.30 2.71
CA LEU A 72 -1.27 -0.03 3.17
C LEU A 72 -0.45 -1.32 3.00
N ILE A 73 0.73 -1.22 2.40
CA ILE A 73 1.54 -2.38 2.03
C ILE A 73 2.92 -2.25 2.66
N ASP A 74 3.26 -3.21 3.52
CA ASP A 74 4.55 -3.31 4.18
C ASP A 74 5.41 -4.38 3.49
N PRO A 75 6.58 -4.03 2.95
CA PRO A 75 7.50 -5.03 2.43
C PRO A 75 8.22 -5.75 3.57
N ILE A 76 8.39 -7.06 3.42
CA ILE A 76 9.22 -7.85 4.35
C ILE A 76 10.69 -7.62 4.01
N LEU A 77 11.42 -6.99 4.95
CA LEU A 77 12.85 -6.71 4.80
C LEU A 77 13.67 -7.96 5.15
N ARG A 78 14.47 -8.43 4.20
CA ARG A 78 15.40 -9.56 4.40
C ARG A 78 16.80 -9.01 4.61
N HIS A 79 17.26 -9.01 5.85
CA HIS A 79 18.55 -8.46 6.23
C HIS A 79 19.69 -9.45 6.08
N ASP A 80 20.87 -8.96 5.64
CA ASP A 80 22.15 -9.65 5.67
C ASP A 80 23.29 -8.67 6.02
N GLY A 81 24.54 -9.11 5.98
CA GLY A 81 25.70 -8.27 6.31
C GLY A 81 25.95 -7.08 5.34
N ARG A 82 25.21 -6.97 4.25
CA ARG A 82 25.28 -5.89 3.27
C ARG A 82 24.17 -4.85 3.42
N GLY A 83 23.11 -5.18 4.21
CA GLY A 83 21.92 -4.35 4.37
C GLY A 83 20.64 -5.20 4.30
N HIS A 84 19.68 -4.82 3.46
CA HIS A 84 18.45 -5.60 3.27
C HIS A 84 18.05 -5.65 1.80
N PHE A 85 17.25 -6.68 1.50
CA PHE A 85 16.52 -6.81 0.25
C PHE A 85 15.03 -6.86 0.56
N SER A 86 14.21 -6.21 -0.26
CA SER A 86 12.74 -6.29 -0.16
C SER A 86 12.10 -6.25 -1.55
N ARG A 87 10.90 -6.80 -1.64
CA ARG A 87 10.06 -6.71 -2.83
C ARG A 87 9.25 -5.43 -2.78
N ALA A 88 9.22 -4.69 -3.88
CA ALA A 88 8.39 -3.49 -3.99
C ALA A 88 7.03 -3.79 -4.66
N TRP A 89 6.98 -4.78 -5.57
CA TRP A 89 5.76 -5.15 -6.27
C TRP A 89 5.87 -6.59 -6.81
N CYS A 90 4.72 -7.30 -6.87
CA CYS A 90 4.62 -8.62 -7.45
C CYS A 90 3.19 -8.89 -7.91
N THR A 91 3.00 -9.18 -9.21
CA THR A 91 1.68 -9.45 -9.81
C THR A 91 0.92 -10.55 -9.06
N SER A 92 1.60 -11.67 -8.71
CA SER A 92 0.95 -12.78 -8.02
C SER A 92 0.47 -12.40 -6.63
N GLU A 93 1.30 -11.69 -5.83
CA GLU A 93 0.94 -11.28 -4.48
C GLU A 93 -0.22 -10.25 -4.48
N PHE A 94 -0.27 -9.35 -5.48
CA PHE A 94 -1.41 -8.44 -5.68
C PHE A 94 -2.67 -9.19 -6.09
N SER A 95 -2.58 -10.11 -7.07
CA SER A 95 -3.72 -10.92 -7.52
C SER A 95 -4.31 -11.78 -6.41
N GLU A 96 -3.50 -12.28 -5.49
CA GLU A 96 -3.95 -13.04 -4.31
C GLU A 96 -4.78 -12.20 -3.33
N GLN A 97 -4.63 -10.87 -3.37
CA GLN A 97 -5.48 -9.93 -2.63
C GLN A 97 -6.69 -9.46 -3.44
N GLY A 98 -6.89 -10.01 -4.64
CA GLY A 98 -7.96 -9.57 -5.56
C GLY A 98 -7.63 -8.27 -6.29
N LEU A 99 -6.36 -7.82 -6.28
CA LEU A 99 -5.93 -6.59 -6.93
C LEU A 99 -5.37 -6.91 -8.31
N ASN A 100 -6.09 -6.48 -9.36
CA ASN A 100 -5.62 -6.60 -10.74
C ASN A 100 -4.74 -5.38 -11.11
N PHE A 101 -3.59 -5.24 -10.45
CA PHE A 101 -2.66 -4.13 -10.66
C PHE A 101 -1.49 -4.57 -11.54
N VAL A 102 -1.46 -4.09 -12.77
CA VAL A 102 -0.35 -4.27 -13.71
C VAL A 102 0.21 -2.89 -14.04
N PRO A 103 1.37 -2.50 -13.49
CA PRO A 103 1.92 -1.18 -13.74
C PRO A 103 2.39 -1.05 -15.18
N VAL A 104 1.96 0.04 -15.83
CA VAL A 104 2.35 0.38 -17.21
C VAL A 104 3.22 1.63 -17.27
N GLN A 105 3.25 2.44 -16.19
CA GLN A 105 4.02 3.66 -16.10
C GLN A 105 4.55 3.84 -14.68
N ALA A 106 5.77 4.35 -14.55
CA ALA A 106 6.37 4.70 -13.28
C ALA A 106 6.90 6.13 -13.32
N ASN A 107 6.69 6.87 -12.23
CA ASN A 107 7.04 8.29 -12.14
C ASN A 107 7.74 8.60 -10.82
N THR A 108 8.52 9.68 -10.82
CA THR A 108 9.11 10.27 -9.62
C THR A 108 8.66 11.72 -9.47
N GLY A 109 8.47 12.16 -8.23
CA GLY A 109 8.20 13.56 -7.91
C GLY A 109 9.15 14.03 -6.83
N PHE A 110 9.81 15.16 -7.04
CA PHE A 110 10.66 15.80 -6.05
C PHE A 110 10.03 17.11 -5.58
N SER A 111 10.08 17.36 -4.28
CA SER A 111 9.59 18.59 -3.66
C SER A 111 10.66 19.18 -2.76
N PHE A 112 11.08 20.42 -3.05
CA PHE A 112 12.16 21.10 -2.32
C PHE A 112 11.77 21.46 -0.89
N LYS A 113 10.48 21.78 -0.65
CA LYS A 113 10.04 22.40 0.60
C LYS A 113 9.03 21.54 1.33
N LYS A 114 9.21 21.47 2.64
CA LYS A 114 8.21 21.01 3.60
C LYS A 114 6.90 21.77 3.42
N GLY A 115 5.77 21.07 3.52
CA GLY A 115 4.43 21.63 3.33
C GLY A 115 4.04 21.78 1.87
N THR A 116 4.85 21.31 0.90
CA THR A 116 4.44 21.25 -0.50
C THR A 116 3.28 20.28 -0.64
N LEU A 117 2.17 20.74 -1.21
CA LEU A 117 0.98 19.93 -1.48
C LEU A 117 0.83 19.72 -2.99
N ARG A 118 0.53 18.49 -3.40
CA ARG A 118 0.21 18.11 -4.78
C ARG A 118 -1.04 17.26 -4.78
N GLY A 119 -2.01 17.60 -5.59
CA GLY A 119 -3.26 16.85 -5.72
C GLY A 119 -4.50 17.66 -5.34
N LEU A 120 -5.65 16.99 -5.21
CA LEU A 120 -5.81 15.55 -5.47
C LEU A 120 -6.05 15.30 -6.96
N HIS A 121 -5.42 14.26 -7.50
CA HIS A 121 -5.46 13.92 -8.91
C HIS A 121 -6.04 12.52 -9.14
N PHE A 122 -6.81 12.38 -10.21
CA PHE A 122 -7.38 11.12 -10.69
C PHE A 122 -7.59 11.16 -12.19
N GLN A 123 -7.89 10.03 -12.79
CA GLN A 123 -8.35 9.94 -14.17
C GLN A 123 -9.76 9.35 -14.19
N VAL A 124 -10.57 9.83 -15.15
CA VAL A 124 -11.93 9.32 -15.40
C VAL A 124 -11.93 8.33 -16.57
N GLU A 125 -13.06 7.62 -16.77
CA GLU A 125 -13.24 6.74 -17.90
C GLU A 125 -12.91 7.44 -19.24
N PRO A 126 -12.32 6.74 -20.23
CA PRO A 126 -11.95 5.30 -20.21
C PRO A 126 -10.53 5.02 -19.66
N ALA A 127 -9.91 5.96 -18.94
CA ALA A 127 -8.52 5.88 -18.49
C ALA A 127 -8.36 5.84 -16.97
N LEU A 128 -9.29 5.19 -16.28
CA LEU A 128 -9.18 4.97 -14.84
C LEU A 128 -7.82 4.37 -14.47
N GLU A 129 -7.22 4.88 -13.40
CA GLU A 129 -5.90 4.42 -12.97
C GLU A 129 -5.88 4.05 -11.49
N ALA A 130 -5.28 2.91 -11.18
CA ALA A 130 -4.82 2.60 -9.84
C ALA A 130 -3.35 3.04 -9.68
N LYS A 131 -2.95 3.36 -8.44
CA LYS A 131 -1.58 3.80 -8.14
C LYS A 131 -0.98 2.96 -7.02
N LEU A 132 0.33 2.74 -7.09
CA LEU A 132 1.12 2.23 -5.98
C LEU A 132 2.19 3.26 -5.65
N VAL A 133 2.09 3.86 -4.46
CA VAL A 133 2.83 5.06 -4.07
C VAL A 133 3.80 4.74 -2.95
N ARG A 134 5.00 5.31 -2.99
CA ARG A 134 6.05 5.15 -1.97
C ARG A 134 6.85 6.43 -1.80
N CYS A 135 7.14 6.81 -0.55
CA CYS A 135 8.18 7.79 -0.24
C CYS A 135 9.57 7.15 -0.41
N THR A 136 10.48 7.80 -1.15
CA THR A 136 11.85 7.30 -1.38
C THR A 136 12.92 8.17 -0.74
N ARG A 137 12.57 9.38 -0.30
CA ARG A 137 13.39 10.28 0.52
C ARG A 137 12.50 11.17 1.37
N GLY A 138 12.87 11.39 2.63
CA GLY A 138 12.11 12.24 3.56
C GLY A 138 10.83 11.58 4.05
N VAL A 139 9.84 12.40 4.32
CA VAL A 139 8.53 12.00 4.85
C VAL A 139 7.44 12.77 4.13
N LEU A 140 6.35 12.09 3.80
CA LEU A 140 5.15 12.72 3.26
C LEU A 140 3.88 12.16 3.93
N PHE A 141 2.83 12.96 3.95
CA PHE A 141 1.47 12.55 4.30
C PHE A 141 0.73 12.27 3.02
N ASP A 142 0.40 11.02 2.78
CA ASP A 142 -0.23 10.52 1.56
C ASP A 142 -1.73 10.33 1.78
N VAL A 143 -2.55 10.75 0.82
CA VAL A 143 -4.01 10.81 0.96
C VAL A 143 -4.68 10.13 -0.23
N VAL A 144 -5.64 9.26 0.07
CA VAL A 144 -6.60 8.69 -0.88
C VAL A 144 -8.01 9.12 -0.50
N ALA A 145 -8.79 9.61 -1.48
CA ALA A 145 -10.20 10.00 -1.32
C ALA A 145 -11.07 9.20 -2.31
N ASP A 146 -12.15 8.62 -1.81
CA ASP A 146 -13.02 7.74 -2.61
C ASP A 146 -14.11 8.54 -3.33
N LEU A 147 -14.04 8.57 -4.65
CA LEU A 147 -15.00 9.28 -5.52
C LEU A 147 -16.07 8.35 -6.11
N ARG A 148 -16.03 7.05 -5.82
CA ARG A 148 -16.90 6.02 -6.42
C ARG A 148 -18.28 6.01 -5.77
N PRO A 149 -19.37 6.39 -6.47
CA PRO A 149 -20.71 6.56 -5.87
C PRO A 149 -21.27 5.29 -5.21
N ASN A 150 -20.88 4.11 -5.73
CA ASN A 150 -21.36 2.81 -5.22
C ASN A 150 -20.43 2.18 -4.17
N SER A 151 -19.40 2.90 -3.73
CA SER A 151 -18.47 2.41 -2.73
C SER A 151 -19.01 2.59 -1.30
N PRO A 152 -18.78 1.63 -0.38
CA PRO A 152 -19.12 1.80 1.03
C PRO A 152 -18.29 2.90 1.72
N SER A 153 -17.24 3.37 1.09
CA SER A 153 -16.38 4.48 1.54
C SER A 153 -16.52 5.76 0.70
N TYR A 154 -17.60 5.87 -0.10
CA TYR A 154 -17.87 7.06 -0.90
C TYR A 154 -17.79 8.34 -0.06
N CYS A 155 -17.17 9.38 -0.59
CA CYS A 155 -16.88 10.67 0.07
C CYS A 155 -16.06 10.57 1.37
N LYS A 156 -15.39 9.44 1.60
CA LYS A 156 -14.43 9.29 2.70
C LYS A 156 -13.01 9.39 2.19
N TRP A 157 -12.10 9.70 3.10
CA TRP A 157 -10.66 9.73 2.83
C TRP A 157 -9.87 8.95 3.88
N TYR A 158 -8.66 8.53 3.51
CA TYR A 158 -7.67 7.96 4.39
C TYR A 158 -6.34 8.65 4.15
N GLY A 159 -5.62 8.96 5.21
CA GLY A 159 -4.30 9.56 5.15
C GLY A 159 -3.30 8.81 6.01
N VAL A 160 -2.05 8.73 5.55
CA VAL A 160 -0.97 8.03 6.23
C VAL A 160 0.36 8.73 6.00
N GLU A 161 1.22 8.75 7.01
CA GLU A 161 2.62 9.15 6.85
C GLU A 161 3.41 8.02 6.19
N LEU A 162 4.00 8.30 5.03
CA LEU A 162 4.96 7.42 4.37
C LEU A 162 6.37 7.97 4.60
N LYS A 163 7.24 7.13 5.18
CA LYS A 163 8.64 7.45 5.46
C LYS A 163 9.55 6.61 4.59
N ALA A 164 10.59 7.24 4.04
CA ALA A 164 11.52 6.58 3.14
C ALA A 164 12.19 5.36 3.75
N ASP A 165 12.53 5.41 5.04
CA ASP A 165 13.22 4.36 5.79
C ASP A 165 12.31 3.20 6.23
N GLN A 166 10.98 3.38 6.16
CA GLN A 166 10.00 2.32 6.47
C GLN A 166 9.60 1.49 5.25
N TYR A 167 9.89 1.96 4.03
CA TYR A 167 9.60 1.26 2.76
C TYR A 167 8.11 0.97 2.50
N GLN A 168 7.23 1.50 3.34
CA GLN A 168 5.78 1.31 3.26
C GLN A 168 5.22 1.97 2.01
N MET A 169 4.16 1.38 1.45
CA MET A 169 3.50 1.83 0.22
C MET A 169 2.00 1.97 0.44
N LEU A 170 1.37 2.92 -0.26
CA LEU A 170 -0.09 3.04 -0.34
C LEU A 170 -0.55 2.58 -1.73
N TYR A 171 -1.47 1.62 -1.77
CA TYR A 171 -2.21 1.27 -2.98
C TYR A 171 -3.51 2.06 -3.02
N VAL A 172 -3.67 2.83 -4.09
CA VAL A 172 -4.84 3.66 -4.40
C VAL A 172 -5.62 2.99 -5.52
N PRO A 173 -6.87 2.55 -5.30
CA PRO A 173 -7.68 1.89 -6.34
C PRO A 173 -8.18 2.89 -7.39
N GLU A 174 -8.59 2.36 -8.54
CA GLU A 174 -9.29 3.11 -9.59
C GLU A 174 -10.53 3.83 -9.04
N GLY A 175 -10.83 5.00 -9.58
CA GLY A 175 -11.93 5.84 -9.14
C GLY A 175 -11.72 6.57 -7.81
N CYS A 176 -10.50 6.54 -7.27
CA CYS A 176 -10.10 7.33 -6.10
C CYS A 176 -9.17 8.47 -6.51
N ALA A 177 -9.31 9.62 -5.85
CA ALA A 177 -8.37 10.73 -5.99
C ALA A 177 -7.18 10.54 -5.04
N HIS A 178 -6.00 10.96 -5.47
CA HIS A 178 -4.74 10.84 -4.74
C HIS A 178 -4.03 12.19 -4.65
N GLY A 179 -3.45 12.47 -3.50
CA GLY A 179 -2.60 13.63 -3.28
C GLY A 179 -1.73 13.46 -2.05
N TYR A 180 -0.75 14.32 -1.89
CA TYR A 180 0.17 14.25 -0.75
C TYR A 180 0.68 15.61 -0.31
N GLN A 181 1.14 15.67 0.94
CA GLN A 181 1.83 16.82 1.50
C GLN A 181 3.19 16.39 2.04
N THR A 182 4.26 17.10 1.67
CA THR A 182 5.59 16.81 2.23
C THR A 182 5.70 17.28 3.66
N LEU A 183 6.28 16.45 4.54
CA LEU A 183 6.51 16.75 5.96
C LEU A 183 7.96 17.14 6.25
N GLU A 184 8.83 17.01 5.24
CA GLU A 184 10.24 17.41 5.29
C GLU A 184 10.64 18.15 4.01
N ASP A 185 11.75 18.89 4.07
CA ASP A 185 12.40 19.45 2.88
C ASP A 185 13.05 18.32 2.07
N ASN A 186 13.18 18.52 0.77
CA ASN A 186 13.82 17.59 -0.17
C ASN A 186 13.22 16.17 -0.13
N THR A 187 11.88 16.10 -0.20
CA THR A 187 11.14 14.83 -0.20
C THR A 187 10.94 14.29 -1.62
N ASP A 188 11.24 13.00 -1.81
CA ASP A 188 11.02 12.25 -3.06
C ASP A 188 9.86 11.28 -2.93
N LEU A 189 9.00 11.26 -3.93
CA LEU A 189 7.93 10.28 -4.15
C LEU A 189 8.24 9.46 -5.40
N PHE A 190 8.02 8.16 -5.32
CA PHE A 190 7.95 7.24 -6.46
C PHE A 190 6.57 6.60 -6.51
N TYR A 191 5.99 6.50 -7.71
CA TYR A 191 4.72 5.80 -7.87
C TYR A 191 4.61 5.09 -9.22
N MET A 192 3.85 4.03 -9.25
CA MET A 192 3.47 3.29 -10.46
C MET A 192 1.97 3.42 -10.69
N THR A 193 1.56 3.41 -11.96
CA THR A 193 0.15 3.48 -12.37
C THR A 193 -0.24 2.30 -13.25
N SER A 194 -1.50 1.86 -13.14
CA SER A 194 -2.08 0.79 -13.97
C SER A 194 -2.51 1.27 -15.35
N GLN A 195 -2.51 2.60 -15.58
CA GLN A 195 -2.91 3.21 -16.83
C GLN A 195 -1.91 4.31 -17.22
N TYR A 196 -1.80 4.59 -18.51
CA TYR A 196 -1.03 5.72 -19.02
C TYR A 196 -1.69 7.05 -18.65
N PHE A 197 -0.87 8.06 -18.41
CA PHE A 197 -1.37 9.41 -18.24
C PHE A 197 -2.08 9.87 -19.52
N THR A 198 -3.37 10.20 -19.40
CA THR A 198 -4.24 10.61 -20.49
C THR A 198 -4.76 12.02 -20.20
N PRO A 199 -4.20 13.06 -20.85
CA PRO A 199 -4.55 14.46 -20.54
C PRO A 199 -6.05 14.78 -20.63
N SER A 200 -6.76 14.16 -21.58
CA SER A 200 -8.21 14.36 -21.74
C SER A 200 -9.05 13.73 -20.63
N ALA A 201 -8.52 12.71 -19.93
CA ALA A 201 -9.17 12.03 -18.81
C ALA A 201 -8.67 12.54 -17.44
N ALA A 202 -7.57 13.28 -17.40
CA ALA A 202 -6.99 13.79 -16.16
C ALA A 202 -7.92 14.82 -15.50
N ARG A 203 -8.16 14.63 -14.20
CA ARG A 203 -9.00 15.50 -13.36
C ARG A 203 -8.32 15.74 -12.03
N GLY A 204 -8.84 16.72 -11.31
CA GLY A 204 -8.45 16.98 -9.94
C GLY A 204 -9.60 17.55 -9.13
N MET A 205 -9.45 17.49 -7.83
CA MET A 205 -10.32 18.18 -6.87
C MET A 205 -9.47 18.99 -5.89
N ARG A 206 -10.06 19.99 -5.31
CA ARG A 206 -9.36 20.86 -4.37
C ARG A 206 -8.98 20.12 -3.10
N TYR A 207 -7.80 20.41 -2.62
CA TYR A 207 -7.24 19.81 -1.39
C TYR A 207 -8.04 20.20 -0.12
N ASP A 208 -8.74 21.33 -0.14
CA ASP A 208 -9.54 21.89 0.93
C ASP A 208 -11.05 21.71 0.71
N ASP A 209 -11.44 20.77 -0.13
CA ASP A 209 -12.83 20.51 -0.46
C ASP A 209 -13.63 20.15 0.80
N PRO A 210 -14.73 20.88 1.08
CA PRO A 210 -15.54 20.67 2.28
C PRO A 210 -16.28 19.31 2.28
N ALA A 211 -16.56 18.73 1.11
CA ALA A 211 -17.20 17.41 1.02
C ALA A 211 -16.35 16.29 1.65
N PHE A 212 -15.03 16.43 1.60
CA PHE A 212 -14.09 15.49 2.22
C PHE A 212 -13.54 15.98 3.55
N GLY A 213 -13.32 17.28 3.70
CA GLY A 213 -12.81 17.88 4.94
C GLY A 213 -11.45 17.29 5.37
N ILE A 214 -10.56 17.02 4.42
CA ILE A 214 -9.24 16.40 4.64
C ILE A 214 -8.45 17.21 5.67
N LYS A 215 -7.88 16.53 6.66
CA LYS A 215 -7.06 17.15 7.72
C LYS A 215 -5.59 17.02 7.36
N TRP A 216 -5.10 18.00 6.61
CA TRP A 216 -3.68 18.08 6.28
C TRP A 216 -2.85 18.43 7.51
N PRO A 217 -1.70 17.76 7.74
CA PRO A 217 -0.86 17.98 8.92
C PRO A 217 -0.29 19.40 9.03
N LEU A 218 -0.07 20.06 7.88
CA LEU A 218 0.53 21.39 7.81
C LEU A 218 -0.33 22.32 6.95
N VAL A 219 -0.24 23.62 7.20
CA VAL A 219 -0.70 24.62 6.24
C VAL A 219 0.18 24.48 4.98
N PRO A 220 -0.40 24.37 3.78
CA PRO A 220 0.37 24.27 2.55
C PRO A 220 1.29 25.47 2.36
N THR A 221 2.59 25.22 2.21
CA THR A 221 3.59 26.28 1.93
C THR A 221 3.78 26.52 0.45
N MET A 222 3.53 25.49 -0.36
CA MET A 222 3.61 25.52 -1.80
C MET A 222 2.56 24.60 -2.42
N ILE A 223 1.83 25.11 -3.39
CA ILE A 223 0.81 24.39 -4.16
C ILE A 223 0.77 25.01 -5.56
N SER A 224 0.61 24.21 -6.62
CA SER A 224 0.50 24.70 -7.99
C SER A 224 -0.80 25.55 -8.16
N GLU A 225 -0.79 26.45 -9.15
CA GLU A 225 -2.02 27.18 -9.49
C GLU A 225 -3.12 26.23 -9.95
N GLN A 226 -2.77 25.20 -10.67
CA GLN A 226 -3.73 24.16 -11.11
C GLN A 226 -4.37 23.47 -9.91
N ASP A 227 -3.56 22.99 -8.94
CA ASP A 227 -4.08 22.26 -7.78
C ASP A 227 -4.92 23.15 -6.85
N ARG A 228 -4.61 24.44 -6.82
CA ARG A 228 -5.38 25.44 -6.06
C ARG A 228 -6.73 25.75 -6.69
N ASN A 229 -6.82 25.63 -8.01
CA ASN A 229 -7.98 26.07 -8.80
C ASN A 229 -8.84 24.91 -9.33
N TRP A 230 -8.57 23.66 -8.94
CA TRP A 230 -9.47 22.57 -9.24
C TRP A 230 -10.90 22.90 -8.76
N PRO A 231 -11.94 22.43 -9.46
CA PRO A 231 -13.32 22.59 -8.96
C PRO A 231 -13.50 21.88 -7.63
N LEU A 232 -14.49 22.31 -6.87
CA LEU A 232 -15.00 21.52 -5.75
C LEU A 232 -15.67 20.26 -6.29
N PHE A 233 -15.64 19.22 -5.49
CA PHE A 233 -16.30 17.96 -5.82
C PHE A 233 -17.81 18.19 -5.93
N ASP A 234 -18.38 17.74 -7.03
CA ASP A 234 -19.82 17.80 -7.30
C ASP A 234 -20.35 16.36 -7.39
N GLU A 235 -21.14 15.96 -6.42
CA GLU A 235 -21.77 14.64 -6.36
C GLU A 235 -22.68 14.36 -7.55
N THR A 236 -23.10 15.39 -8.29
CA THR A 236 -23.98 15.27 -9.48
C THR A 236 -23.19 15.11 -10.77
N SER A 237 -21.88 15.35 -10.74
CA SER A 237 -21.00 15.19 -11.91
C SER A 237 -20.57 13.73 -12.03
N PRO A 238 -20.76 13.07 -13.20
CA PRO A 238 -20.27 11.73 -13.41
C PRO A 238 -18.74 11.71 -13.30
N SER A 239 -18.22 10.89 -12.38
CA SER A 239 -16.79 10.61 -12.19
C SER A 239 -16.25 9.71 -13.30
#